data_91a96d50bd630c985cae55e553c0f6f4
#
_entry.id   91a96d50bd630c985cae55e553c0f6f4
#
_cell.length_a   1.000
_cell.length_b   1.000
_cell.length_c   1.000
_cell.angle_alpha   90.00
_cell.angle_beta   90.00
_cell.angle_gamma   90.00
#
_symmetry.space_group_name_H-M   'P 1'
#
loop_
_entity.id
_entity.type
_entity.pdbx_description
1 polymer ?
#
loop_
_entity_poly.entity_id
_entity_poly.type
_entity_poly.pdbx_seq_one_letter_code
_entity_poly.pdbx_strand_id
1 'polypeptide(L)'
;MRAAETSAGRPPRVHGERSPRRGDWTAVGILAAITYLPLFLANRGRLNADTKLYLYLDPGGLLASAPNLWNRRWSGGTVTHQNLGYLWPMGPYYWVTDVLGIPDWVAQRFWLGTIMFAAAAGAYWCFRSLWRDRSAAVVGGIVYGLSPFVLGHITGQSALLLPFAALPWLVVAVRNALRADPWRWAAVFALVTTTAGSLNGSSIFFVLAGAMLWIPYAVWWERGASLRAGIETIARLAALTLATQLWWLMAYRVGGQYGLPILQVTETVRQTSVSTSAIEVFRGLGYWFFYGGDNQGPWLKGFAPPFTQSIALLAVSFAAPLACLALGWWSRLRERAFFVALIVVGLLLSTVAFGTTDRSLVGTVFESLSRKSGLVLSLRNTQRAAALVAFGLAGLGAAGLAALRGRDLRLGRAGAVVVLAAAVLTFASPWSSGLLPDRYQRPEDVPRAWVDTAAYLDRVDGRAMILPG
;
A
#
# COMPACT_ATOMS: atom_id res chain seq x y z
N MET A 1 33.91 -42.09 -43.46
CA MET A 1 32.95 -40.98 -43.27
C MET A 1 32.05 -41.32 -42.10
N ARG A 2 32.32 -40.78 -40.92
CA ARG A 2 31.45 -40.90 -39.74
C ARG A 2 30.74 -39.55 -39.54
N ALA A 3 29.43 -39.56 -39.62
CA ALA A 3 28.61 -38.38 -39.38
C ALA A 3 28.66 -38.00 -37.88
N ALA A 4 28.95 -36.75 -37.60
CA ALA A 4 28.87 -36.17 -36.28
C ALA A 4 27.39 -35.78 -35.99
N GLU A 5 26.76 -36.47 -35.07
CA GLU A 5 25.45 -36.08 -34.54
C GLU A 5 25.62 -34.86 -33.64
N THR A 6 25.07 -33.74 -34.07
CA THR A 6 24.93 -32.51 -33.27
C THR A 6 23.90 -32.73 -32.21
N SER A 7 24.36 -32.77 -30.93
CA SER A 7 23.49 -32.79 -29.75
C SER A 7 22.74 -31.48 -29.64
N ALA A 8 21.48 -31.46 -30.04
CA ALA A 8 20.56 -30.35 -29.77
C ALA A 8 20.40 -30.20 -28.26
N GLY A 9 20.87 -29.07 -27.72
CA GLY A 9 20.76 -28.74 -26.30
C GLY A 9 19.29 -28.70 -25.87
N ARG A 10 18.95 -29.53 -24.86
CA ARG A 10 17.64 -29.51 -24.22
C ARG A 10 17.42 -28.10 -23.62
N PRO A 11 16.24 -27.50 -23.82
CA PRO A 11 15.91 -26.22 -23.18
C PRO A 11 15.93 -26.42 -21.64
N PRO A 12 16.34 -25.38 -20.87
CA PRO A 12 16.40 -25.46 -19.41
C PRO A 12 14.99 -25.76 -18.87
N ARG A 13 14.88 -26.80 -18.09
CA ARG A 13 13.62 -27.19 -17.42
C ARG A 13 13.10 -26.00 -16.60
N VAL A 14 11.95 -25.48 -17.00
CA VAL A 14 11.15 -24.56 -16.18
C VAL A 14 10.87 -25.28 -14.87
N HIS A 15 11.43 -24.76 -13.77
CA HIS A 15 11.19 -25.32 -12.43
C HIS A 15 9.74 -25.05 -12.06
N GLY A 16 8.90 -26.12 -12.11
CA GLY A 16 7.52 -26.08 -11.65
C GLY A 16 7.41 -25.51 -10.24
N GLU A 17 6.36 -24.76 -10.01
CA GLU A 17 5.93 -24.28 -8.70
C GLU A 17 5.87 -25.46 -7.73
N ARG A 18 6.84 -25.54 -6.80
CA ARG A 18 6.78 -26.55 -5.75
C ARG A 18 5.75 -26.11 -4.73
N SER A 19 4.85 -27.00 -4.35
CA SER A 19 3.91 -26.81 -3.24
C SER A 19 4.64 -26.26 -1.99
N PRO A 20 4.02 -25.34 -1.23
CA PRO A 20 4.62 -24.77 -0.02
C PRO A 20 4.98 -25.87 0.97
N ARG A 21 6.20 -25.82 1.51
CA ARG A 21 6.69 -26.77 2.50
C ARG A 21 6.17 -26.38 3.89
N ARG A 22 6.10 -27.34 4.84
CA ARG A 22 5.65 -27.07 6.24
C ARG A 22 6.25 -25.79 6.85
N GLY A 23 7.53 -25.52 6.64
CA GLY A 23 8.16 -24.31 7.18
C GLY A 23 7.75 -23.01 6.50
N ASP A 24 7.13 -23.02 5.32
CA ASP A 24 6.58 -21.81 4.70
C ASP A 24 5.24 -21.46 5.39
N TRP A 25 4.46 -22.46 5.81
CA TRP A 25 3.24 -22.23 6.61
C TRP A 25 3.56 -21.66 8.02
N THR A 26 4.65 -22.10 8.65
CA THR A 26 5.12 -21.49 9.90
C THR A 26 5.48 -20.02 9.71
N ALA A 27 6.18 -19.69 8.63
CA ALA A 27 6.50 -18.29 8.29
C ALA A 27 5.23 -17.45 8.08
N VAL A 28 4.25 -17.96 7.33
CA VAL A 28 2.95 -17.32 7.13
C VAL A 28 2.21 -17.11 8.45
N GLY A 29 2.21 -18.12 9.34
CA GLY A 29 1.62 -18.01 10.68
C GLY A 29 2.25 -16.92 11.55
N ILE A 30 3.58 -16.79 11.51
CA ILE A 30 4.31 -15.71 12.22
C ILE A 30 3.90 -14.35 11.67
N LEU A 31 3.88 -14.19 10.34
CA LEU A 31 3.49 -12.92 9.70
C LEU A 31 2.03 -12.58 10.03
N ALA A 32 1.13 -13.56 10.01
CA ALA A 32 -0.26 -13.34 10.42
C ALA A 32 -0.35 -12.91 11.88
N ALA A 33 0.33 -13.58 12.80
CA ALA A 33 0.31 -13.20 14.20
C ALA A 33 0.78 -11.75 14.43
N ILE A 34 1.89 -11.35 13.83
CA ILE A 34 2.46 -10.01 13.98
C ILE A 34 1.52 -8.93 13.42
N THR A 35 0.76 -9.21 12.37
CA THR A 35 -0.10 -8.23 11.71
C THR A 35 -1.51 -8.16 12.30
N TYR A 36 -2.07 -9.25 12.79
CA TYR A 36 -3.43 -9.26 13.34
C TYR A 36 -3.48 -9.03 14.85
N LEU A 37 -2.60 -9.68 15.64
CA LEU A 37 -2.71 -9.64 17.11
C LEU A 37 -2.69 -8.21 17.68
N PRO A 38 -1.79 -7.29 17.27
CA PRO A 38 -1.77 -5.95 17.82
C PRO A 38 -3.07 -5.18 17.59
N LEU A 39 -3.72 -5.41 16.44
CA LEU A 39 -4.98 -4.76 16.11
C LEU A 39 -6.13 -5.25 16.99
N PHE A 40 -6.20 -6.55 17.28
CA PHE A 40 -7.24 -7.12 18.13
C PHE A 40 -7.03 -6.83 19.63
N LEU A 41 -5.81 -6.48 20.03
CA LEU A 41 -5.52 -6.05 21.40
C LEU A 41 -5.85 -4.57 21.63
N ALA A 42 -5.92 -3.77 20.56
CA ALA A 42 -6.22 -2.35 20.65
C ALA A 42 -7.74 -2.11 20.77
N ASN A 43 -8.14 -1.34 21.78
CA ASN A 43 -9.47 -0.73 21.98
C ASN A 43 -10.65 -1.56 21.46
N ARG A 44 -10.95 -2.67 22.14
CA ARG A 44 -12.04 -3.59 21.79
C ARG A 44 -13.40 -2.90 21.82
N GLY A 45 -14.30 -3.28 20.92
CA GLY A 45 -15.65 -2.71 20.83
C GLY A 45 -15.71 -1.29 20.27
N ARG A 46 -14.59 -0.78 19.73
CA ARG A 46 -14.55 0.54 19.09
C ARG A 46 -14.14 0.47 17.64
N LEU A 47 -14.84 1.21 16.81
CA LEU A 47 -14.48 1.45 15.41
C LEU A 47 -13.49 2.60 15.33
N ASN A 48 -12.50 2.43 14.50
CA ASN A 48 -11.65 3.53 14.06
C ASN A 48 -12.34 4.29 12.92
N ALA A 49 -12.23 5.62 12.89
CA ALA A 49 -12.81 6.45 11.83
C ALA A 49 -12.01 6.28 10.52
N ASP A 50 -11.93 5.05 10.03
CA ASP A 50 -11.33 4.70 8.76
C ASP A 50 -12.36 4.80 7.64
N THR A 51 -12.01 5.48 6.58
CA THR A 51 -12.83 5.57 5.37
C THR A 51 -14.21 6.23 5.56
N LYS A 52 -15.29 5.60 5.12
CA LYS A 52 -16.66 6.15 5.14
C LYS A 52 -17.57 5.32 6.05
N LEU A 53 -18.34 6.00 6.89
CA LEU A 53 -19.23 5.34 7.87
C LEU A 53 -20.27 4.42 7.25
N TYR A 54 -20.77 4.72 6.07
CA TYR A 54 -21.79 3.89 5.40
C TYR A 54 -21.28 2.49 5.03
N LEU A 55 -19.97 2.28 4.99
CA LEU A 55 -19.38 0.95 4.81
C LEU A 55 -19.66 0.02 6.00
N TYR A 56 -19.88 0.59 7.18
CA TYR A 56 -20.18 -0.16 8.40
C TYR A 56 -21.67 -0.16 8.70
N LEU A 57 -22.35 0.98 8.46
CA LEU A 57 -23.75 1.15 8.84
C LEU A 57 -24.73 0.55 7.83
N ASP A 58 -24.43 0.59 6.54
CA ASP A 58 -25.31 0.11 5.47
C ASP A 58 -24.50 -0.33 4.23
N PRO A 59 -23.68 -1.37 4.36
CA PRO A 59 -22.92 -1.87 3.22
C PRO A 59 -23.82 -2.47 2.12
N GLY A 60 -24.97 -3.00 2.48
CA GLY A 60 -25.98 -3.49 1.54
C GLY A 60 -26.58 -2.38 0.68
N GLY A 61 -26.93 -1.26 1.27
CA GLY A 61 -27.41 -0.07 0.56
C GLY A 61 -26.35 0.53 -0.36
N LEU A 62 -25.08 0.51 0.02
CA LEU A 62 -23.97 0.91 -0.86
C LEU A 62 -23.95 0.03 -2.12
N LEU A 63 -23.99 -1.29 -1.99
CA LEU A 63 -23.95 -2.21 -3.12
C LEU A 63 -25.22 -2.12 -3.98
N ALA A 64 -26.38 -1.95 -3.36
CA ALA A 64 -27.65 -1.76 -4.08
C ALA A 64 -27.65 -0.46 -4.91
N SER A 65 -26.91 0.56 -4.48
CA SER A 65 -26.77 1.82 -5.22
C SER A 65 -25.77 1.75 -6.39
N ALA A 66 -24.99 0.68 -6.50
CA ALA A 66 -23.89 0.55 -7.47
C ALA A 66 -24.26 0.84 -8.93
N PRO A 67 -25.46 0.46 -9.45
CA PRO A 67 -25.85 0.76 -10.82
C PRO A 67 -26.07 2.26 -11.11
N ASN A 68 -26.23 3.08 -10.05
CA ASN A 68 -26.60 4.48 -10.18
C ASN A 68 -25.48 5.40 -9.68
N LEU A 69 -24.97 6.27 -10.54
CA LEU A 69 -24.05 7.34 -10.13
C LEU A 69 -24.76 8.48 -9.41
N TRP A 70 -26.05 8.72 -9.73
CA TRP A 70 -26.84 9.78 -9.13
C TRP A 70 -27.40 9.35 -7.77
N ASN A 71 -27.04 10.08 -6.72
CA ASN A 71 -27.58 9.88 -5.38
C ASN A 71 -28.59 10.99 -5.04
N ARG A 72 -29.87 10.64 -5.01
CA ARG A 72 -30.96 11.58 -4.70
C ARG A 72 -30.97 12.04 -3.24
N ARG A 73 -30.41 11.24 -2.35
CA ARG A 73 -30.44 11.47 -0.89
C ARG A 73 -29.41 12.49 -0.40
N TRP A 74 -28.41 12.81 -1.21
CA TRP A 74 -27.31 13.71 -0.82
C TRP A 74 -27.44 15.07 -1.48
N SER A 75 -27.35 16.15 -0.68
CA SER A 75 -27.27 17.55 -1.16
C SER A 75 -28.31 17.92 -2.21
N GLY A 76 -29.52 17.37 -2.11
CA GLY A 76 -30.56 17.59 -3.11
C GLY A 76 -30.44 16.80 -4.41
N GLY A 77 -29.50 15.88 -4.47
CA GLY A 77 -29.14 15.04 -5.61
C GLY A 77 -27.78 15.44 -6.18
N THR A 78 -26.87 14.49 -6.22
CA THR A 78 -25.50 14.73 -6.74
C THR A 78 -24.89 13.43 -7.27
N VAL A 79 -23.85 13.56 -8.07
CA VAL A 79 -22.99 12.45 -8.46
C VAL A 79 -21.87 12.32 -7.43
N THR A 80 -21.88 11.22 -6.67
CA THR A 80 -20.91 10.96 -5.61
C THR A 80 -19.81 10.02 -6.10
N HIS A 81 -18.83 10.54 -6.81
CA HIS A 81 -17.70 9.74 -7.33
C HIS A 81 -16.87 9.04 -6.23
N GLN A 82 -16.88 9.53 -5.00
CA GLN A 82 -16.16 8.88 -3.89
C GLN A 82 -16.69 7.49 -3.53
N ASN A 83 -17.95 7.20 -3.81
CA ASN A 83 -18.55 5.90 -3.47
C ASN A 83 -18.06 4.78 -4.39
N LEU A 84 -17.70 5.09 -5.63
CA LEU A 84 -17.30 4.11 -6.63
C LEU A 84 -16.12 3.25 -6.19
N GLY A 85 -15.08 3.87 -5.66
CA GLY A 85 -13.90 3.14 -5.20
C GLY A 85 -14.19 2.13 -4.09
N TYR A 86 -15.22 2.36 -3.28
CA TYR A 86 -15.62 1.49 -2.19
C TYR A 86 -16.48 0.29 -2.63
N LEU A 87 -16.99 0.29 -3.88
CA LEU A 87 -17.73 -0.85 -4.40
C LEU A 87 -16.88 -2.11 -4.52
N TRP A 88 -15.56 -1.98 -4.66
CA TRP A 88 -14.63 -3.10 -4.67
C TRP A 88 -13.26 -2.67 -4.10
N PRO A 89 -12.66 -3.44 -3.17
CA PRO A 89 -13.15 -4.70 -2.56
C PRO A 89 -13.94 -4.49 -1.26
N MET A 90 -14.00 -3.25 -0.71
CA MET A 90 -14.53 -2.99 0.63
C MET A 90 -16.02 -3.26 0.75
N GLY A 91 -16.84 -2.85 -0.22
CA GLY A 91 -18.29 -3.03 -0.19
C GLY A 91 -18.70 -4.51 0.02
N PRO A 92 -18.29 -5.44 -0.86
CA PRO A 92 -18.60 -6.86 -0.67
C PRO A 92 -18.04 -7.43 0.63
N TYR A 93 -16.83 -6.99 1.06
CA TYR A 93 -16.24 -7.44 2.31
C TYR A 93 -17.12 -7.09 3.52
N TYR A 94 -17.49 -5.81 3.68
CA TYR A 94 -18.32 -5.38 4.80
C TYR A 94 -19.73 -5.89 4.71
N TRP A 95 -20.30 -6.01 3.50
CA TRP A 95 -21.61 -6.65 3.33
C TRP A 95 -21.63 -8.11 3.77
N VAL A 96 -20.61 -8.89 3.41
CA VAL A 96 -20.51 -10.30 3.86
C VAL A 96 -20.37 -10.38 5.38
N THR A 97 -19.56 -9.54 6.00
CA THR A 97 -19.36 -9.54 7.45
C THR A 97 -20.64 -9.10 8.19
N ASP A 98 -21.40 -8.16 7.65
CA ASP A 98 -22.69 -7.72 8.15
C ASP A 98 -23.73 -8.83 8.08
N VAL A 99 -23.89 -9.49 6.92
CA VAL A 99 -24.81 -10.64 6.75
C VAL A 99 -24.47 -11.80 7.70
N LEU A 100 -23.19 -12.01 7.99
CA LEU A 100 -22.74 -13.03 8.94
C LEU A 100 -22.91 -12.61 10.41
N GLY A 101 -23.36 -11.40 10.70
CA GLY A 101 -23.50 -10.86 12.05
C GLY A 101 -22.18 -10.67 12.78
N ILE A 102 -21.08 -10.47 12.04
CA ILE A 102 -19.77 -10.18 12.63
C ILE A 102 -19.75 -8.73 13.12
N PRO A 103 -19.43 -8.47 14.40
CA PRO A 103 -19.35 -7.11 14.91
C PRO A 103 -18.43 -6.23 14.05
N ASP A 104 -18.84 -5.00 13.78
CA ASP A 104 -18.14 -4.08 12.86
C ASP A 104 -16.70 -3.84 13.26
N TRP A 105 -16.42 -3.70 14.57
CA TRP A 105 -15.05 -3.53 15.05
C TRP A 105 -14.18 -4.74 14.75
N VAL A 106 -14.73 -5.97 14.80
CA VAL A 106 -14.03 -7.21 14.45
C VAL A 106 -13.77 -7.25 12.95
N ALA A 107 -14.79 -6.95 12.13
CA ALA A 107 -14.66 -6.87 10.68
C ALA A 107 -13.57 -5.85 10.29
N GLN A 108 -13.54 -4.67 10.91
CA GLN A 108 -12.52 -3.67 10.67
C GLN A 108 -11.11 -4.15 11.05
N ARG A 109 -10.93 -4.85 12.18
CA ARG A 109 -9.63 -5.41 12.58
C ARG A 109 -9.15 -6.47 11.59
N PHE A 110 -10.04 -7.32 11.11
CA PHE A 110 -9.71 -8.28 10.06
C PHE A 110 -9.34 -7.57 8.75
N TRP A 111 -10.04 -6.52 8.36
CA TRP A 111 -9.72 -5.73 7.18
C TRP A 111 -8.31 -5.14 7.26
N LEU A 112 -8.00 -4.40 8.32
CA LEU A 112 -6.70 -3.77 8.55
C LEU A 112 -5.58 -4.83 8.63
N GLY A 113 -5.81 -5.90 9.40
CA GLY A 113 -4.87 -7.01 9.52
C GLY A 113 -4.61 -7.71 8.19
N THR A 114 -5.64 -7.88 7.35
CA THR A 114 -5.50 -8.48 6.03
C THR A 114 -4.63 -7.64 5.10
N ILE A 115 -4.76 -6.32 5.13
CA ILE A 115 -3.89 -5.43 4.33
C ILE A 115 -2.43 -5.53 4.79
N MET A 116 -2.18 -5.44 6.09
CA MET A 116 -0.82 -5.58 6.64
C MET A 116 -0.24 -6.96 6.35
N PHE A 117 -1.04 -8.01 6.53
CA PHE A 117 -0.65 -9.38 6.23
C PHE A 117 -0.35 -9.57 4.74
N ALA A 118 -1.19 -9.05 3.85
CA ALA A 118 -0.96 -9.12 2.41
C ALA A 118 0.36 -8.43 2.00
N ALA A 119 0.69 -7.29 2.63
CA ALA A 119 1.97 -6.62 2.42
C ALA A 119 3.15 -7.49 2.87
N ALA A 120 3.12 -8.00 4.11
CA ALA A 120 4.18 -8.80 4.69
C ALA A 120 4.34 -10.16 3.96
N ALA A 121 3.24 -10.85 3.69
CA ALA A 121 3.22 -12.11 2.97
C ALA A 121 3.66 -11.96 1.51
N GLY A 122 3.21 -10.89 0.84
CA GLY A 122 3.65 -10.56 -0.53
C GLY A 122 5.15 -10.35 -0.62
N ALA A 123 5.71 -9.55 0.29
CA ALA A 123 7.16 -9.35 0.39
C ALA A 123 7.89 -10.67 0.69
N TYR A 124 7.39 -11.46 1.65
CA TYR A 124 7.93 -12.79 1.95
C TYR A 124 7.98 -13.68 0.69
N TRP A 125 6.87 -13.84 -0.03
CA TRP A 125 6.83 -14.70 -1.22
C TRP A 125 7.70 -14.16 -2.35
N CYS A 126 7.73 -12.82 -2.55
CA CYS A 126 8.62 -12.20 -3.51
C CYS A 126 10.09 -12.54 -3.21
N PHE A 127 10.57 -12.26 -2.00
CA PHE A 127 11.96 -12.49 -1.61
C PHE A 127 12.30 -13.99 -1.56
N ARG A 128 11.37 -14.82 -1.08
CA ARG A 128 11.51 -16.28 -1.06
C ARG A 128 11.67 -16.87 -2.46
N SER A 129 10.99 -16.28 -3.45
CA SER A 129 11.09 -16.67 -4.85
C SER A 129 12.41 -16.25 -5.51
N LEU A 130 13.03 -15.17 -5.03
CA LEU A 130 14.30 -14.66 -5.53
C LEU A 130 15.49 -15.46 -4.98
N TRP A 131 15.57 -15.62 -3.66
CA TRP A 131 16.80 -16.12 -3.02
C TRP A 131 16.66 -17.48 -2.32
N ARG A 132 15.47 -18.05 -2.23
CA ARG A 132 15.19 -19.34 -1.59
C ARG A 132 15.59 -19.43 -0.10
N ASP A 133 15.99 -18.32 0.52
CA ASP A 133 16.25 -18.25 1.97
C ASP A 133 14.96 -17.83 2.70
N ARG A 134 14.41 -18.74 3.51
CA ARG A 134 13.17 -18.51 4.24
C ARG A 134 13.34 -17.46 5.34
N SER A 135 14.43 -17.52 6.08
CA SER A 135 14.66 -16.61 7.21
C SER A 135 14.84 -15.18 6.74
N ALA A 136 15.65 -14.97 5.69
CA ALA A 136 15.82 -13.66 5.08
C ALA A 136 14.49 -13.11 4.51
N ALA A 137 13.69 -13.98 3.90
CA ALA A 137 12.38 -13.59 3.37
C ALA A 137 11.38 -13.21 4.48
N VAL A 138 11.37 -13.92 5.62
CA VAL A 138 10.54 -13.57 6.79
C VAL A 138 10.93 -12.22 7.35
N VAL A 139 12.24 -11.98 7.55
CA VAL A 139 12.73 -10.69 8.05
C VAL A 139 12.33 -9.56 7.10
N GLY A 140 12.55 -9.72 5.79
CA GLY A 140 12.14 -8.73 4.79
C GLY A 140 10.63 -8.51 4.79
N GLY A 141 9.82 -9.56 4.95
CA GLY A 141 8.36 -9.48 5.08
C GLY A 141 7.93 -8.66 6.29
N ILE A 142 8.57 -8.88 7.45
CA ILE A 142 8.31 -8.13 8.68
C ILE A 142 8.71 -6.66 8.50
N VAL A 143 9.90 -6.38 7.97
CA VAL A 143 10.38 -5.00 7.73
C VAL A 143 9.44 -4.23 6.80
N TYR A 144 8.92 -4.88 5.76
CA TYR A 144 7.97 -4.25 4.86
C TYR A 144 6.60 -4.04 5.53
N GLY A 145 6.03 -5.10 6.12
CA GLY A 145 4.71 -5.06 6.76
C GLY A 145 4.63 -4.14 7.99
N LEU A 146 5.76 -3.95 8.70
CA LEU A 146 5.93 -3.03 9.81
C LEU A 146 6.68 -1.75 9.41
N SER A 147 6.68 -1.36 8.14
CA SER A 147 7.25 -0.07 7.74
C SER A 147 6.48 1.08 8.40
N PRO A 148 7.16 2.14 8.88
CA PRO A 148 6.50 3.34 9.38
C PRO A 148 5.52 3.99 8.40
N PHE A 149 5.65 3.71 7.10
CA PHE A 149 4.67 4.09 6.08
C PHE A 149 3.24 3.65 6.45
N VAL A 150 3.09 2.48 7.06
CA VAL A 150 1.79 1.96 7.51
C VAL A 150 1.14 2.87 8.54
N LEU A 151 1.93 3.44 9.46
CA LEU A 151 1.42 4.23 10.60
C LEU A 151 0.66 5.49 10.16
N GLY A 152 1.11 6.13 9.09
CA GLY A 152 0.45 7.33 8.56
C GLY A 152 -0.93 7.08 7.97
N HIS A 153 -1.24 5.83 7.63
CA HIS A 153 -2.44 5.50 6.85
C HIS A 153 -3.42 4.56 7.54
N ILE A 154 -2.94 3.68 8.44
CA ILE A 154 -3.76 2.63 9.04
C ILE A 154 -4.89 3.16 9.92
N THR A 155 -4.72 4.37 10.46
CA THR A 155 -5.62 4.95 11.45
C THR A 155 -6.87 5.61 10.88
N GLY A 156 -6.89 5.92 9.59
CA GLY A 156 -8.02 6.63 9.00
C GLY A 156 -8.14 6.52 7.49
N GLN A 157 -7.15 5.87 6.86
CA GLN A 157 -7.09 5.79 5.41
C GLN A 157 -6.53 4.44 4.93
N SER A 158 -7.05 3.35 5.46
CA SER A 158 -6.61 1.98 5.12
C SER A 158 -6.65 1.69 3.63
N ALA A 159 -7.57 2.33 2.91
CA ALA A 159 -7.68 2.24 1.46
C ALA A 159 -6.39 2.63 0.72
N LEU A 160 -5.58 3.53 1.29
CA LEU A 160 -4.29 3.94 0.72
C LEU A 160 -3.19 2.88 0.93
N LEU A 161 -3.40 1.95 1.86
CA LEU A 161 -2.48 0.83 2.09
C LEU A 161 -2.71 -0.34 1.15
N LEU A 162 -3.84 -0.42 0.43
CA LEU A 162 -4.07 -1.48 -0.55
C LEU A 162 -3.01 -1.49 -1.66
N PRO A 163 -2.66 -0.36 -2.32
CA PRO A 163 -1.57 -0.32 -3.28
C PRO A 163 -0.21 -0.68 -2.67
N PHE A 164 0.07 -0.24 -1.44
CA PHE A 164 1.27 -0.64 -0.71
C PHE A 164 1.33 -2.17 -0.57
N ALA A 165 0.25 -2.80 -0.11
CA ALA A 165 0.18 -4.25 0.02
C ALA A 165 0.30 -4.98 -1.33
N ALA A 166 -0.19 -4.38 -2.43
CA ALA A 166 -0.16 -4.95 -3.77
C ALA A 166 1.25 -4.96 -4.40
N LEU A 167 2.13 -4.01 -4.05
CA LEU A 167 3.42 -3.81 -4.71
C LEU A 167 4.26 -5.11 -4.86
N PRO A 168 4.52 -5.91 -3.82
CA PRO A 168 5.31 -7.13 -3.97
C PRO A 168 4.63 -8.18 -4.86
N TRP A 169 3.30 -8.29 -4.84
CA TRP A 169 2.54 -9.19 -5.70
C TRP A 169 2.61 -8.77 -7.17
N LEU A 170 2.53 -7.47 -7.44
CA LEU A 170 2.68 -6.91 -8.78
C LEU A 170 4.08 -7.14 -9.34
N VAL A 171 5.13 -6.98 -8.53
CA VAL A 171 6.51 -7.31 -8.93
C VAL A 171 6.64 -8.79 -9.29
N VAL A 172 6.07 -9.69 -8.48
CA VAL A 172 6.05 -11.13 -8.80
C VAL A 172 5.29 -11.40 -10.10
N ALA A 173 4.15 -10.74 -10.31
CA ALA A 173 3.36 -10.91 -11.52
C ALA A 173 4.11 -10.43 -12.77
N VAL A 174 4.73 -9.25 -12.74
CA VAL A 174 5.55 -8.73 -13.86
C VAL A 174 6.72 -9.67 -14.17
N ARG A 175 7.45 -10.10 -13.13
CA ARG A 175 8.57 -11.03 -13.28
C ARG A 175 8.16 -12.34 -13.95
N ASN A 176 7.06 -12.92 -13.52
CA ASN A 176 6.59 -14.20 -14.04
C ASN A 176 5.94 -14.05 -15.43
N ALA A 177 5.30 -12.91 -15.72
CA ALA A 177 4.80 -12.61 -17.07
C ALA A 177 5.92 -12.55 -18.12
N LEU A 178 7.13 -12.14 -17.72
CA LEU A 178 8.32 -12.15 -18.60
C LEU A 178 8.92 -13.55 -18.80
N ARG A 179 8.69 -14.49 -17.88
CA ARG A 179 9.47 -15.74 -17.80
C ARG A 179 8.68 -17.03 -18.02
N ALA A 180 7.39 -17.05 -17.68
CA ALA A 180 6.63 -18.28 -17.63
C ALA A 180 5.36 -18.22 -18.48
N ASP A 181 4.23 -17.89 -17.87
CA ASP A 181 2.92 -17.85 -18.54
C ASP A 181 2.45 -16.39 -18.69
N PRO A 182 2.73 -15.73 -19.82
CA PRO A 182 2.54 -14.29 -19.98
C PRO A 182 1.10 -13.83 -19.73
N TRP A 183 0.10 -14.57 -20.25
CA TRP A 183 -1.29 -14.17 -20.15
C TRP A 183 -1.87 -14.43 -18.76
N ARG A 184 -1.55 -15.57 -18.15
CA ARG A 184 -1.95 -15.89 -16.77
C ARG A 184 -1.44 -14.82 -15.79
N TRP A 185 -0.16 -14.48 -15.88
CA TRP A 185 0.42 -13.51 -14.96
C TRP A 185 0.02 -12.07 -15.28
N ALA A 186 -0.30 -11.76 -16.52
CA ALA A 186 -0.93 -10.48 -16.85
C ALA A 186 -2.36 -10.39 -16.29
N ALA A 187 -3.12 -11.47 -16.28
CA ALA A 187 -4.43 -11.53 -15.62
C ALA A 187 -4.30 -11.38 -14.10
N VAL A 188 -3.35 -12.05 -13.45
CA VAL A 188 -3.06 -11.87 -12.01
C VAL A 188 -2.69 -10.41 -11.72
N PHE A 189 -1.84 -9.80 -12.51
CA PHE A 189 -1.47 -8.40 -12.38
C PHE A 189 -2.70 -7.48 -12.45
N ALA A 190 -3.55 -7.68 -13.45
CA ALA A 190 -4.78 -6.90 -13.63
C ALA A 190 -5.75 -7.05 -12.44
N LEU A 191 -5.95 -8.28 -11.93
CA LEU A 191 -6.81 -8.55 -10.77
C LEU A 191 -6.26 -7.91 -9.50
N VAL A 192 -4.95 -8.00 -9.24
CA VAL A 192 -4.32 -7.34 -8.09
C VAL A 192 -4.45 -5.82 -8.22
N THR A 193 -4.24 -5.26 -9.43
CA THR A 193 -4.39 -3.83 -9.68
C THR A 193 -5.84 -3.38 -9.47
N THR A 194 -6.83 -4.13 -9.92
CA THR A 194 -8.26 -3.83 -9.72
C THR A 194 -8.62 -3.84 -8.24
N THR A 195 -8.13 -4.83 -7.49
CA THR A 195 -8.41 -4.95 -6.06
C THR A 195 -7.77 -3.82 -5.24
N ALA A 196 -6.61 -3.32 -5.67
CA ALA A 196 -5.87 -2.31 -4.92
C ALA A 196 -6.06 -0.87 -5.43
N GLY A 197 -6.53 -0.69 -6.67
CA GLY A 197 -6.43 0.60 -7.37
C GLY A 197 -7.69 1.45 -7.39
N SER A 198 -8.88 0.86 -7.31
CA SER A 198 -10.15 1.57 -7.50
C SER A 198 -10.40 2.68 -6.48
N LEU A 199 -9.91 2.53 -5.27
CA LEU A 199 -10.08 3.50 -4.17
C LEU A 199 -9.19 4.73 -4.31
N ASN A 200 -7.98 4.57 -4.85
CA ASN A 200 -7.05 5.69 -4.96
C ASN A 200 -6.12 5.56 -6.16
N GLY A 201 -6.48 6.22 -7.25
CA GLY A 201 -5.75 6.18 -8.52
C GLY A 201 -4.30 6.68 -8.43
N SER A 202 -3.98 7.66 -7.57
CA SER A 202 -2.61 8.14 -7.47
C SER A 202 -1.70 7.18 -6.70
N SER A 203 -2.18 6.52 -5.66
CA SER A 203 -1.39 5.52 -4.93
C SER A 203 -1.04 4.33 -5.82
N ILE A 204 -2.03 3.81 -6.57
CA ILE A 204 -1.76 2.69 -7.48
C ILE A 204 -0.84 3.09 -8.64
N PHE A 205 -0.93 4.34 -9.13
CA PHE A 205 -0.03 4.85 -10.17
C PHE A 205 1.44 4.74 -9.75
N PHE A 206 1.82 5.22 -8.56
CA PHE A 206 3.18 5.14 -8.07
C PHE A 206 3.64 3.69 -7.87
N VAL A 207 2.75 2.84 -7.36
CA VAL A 207 3.06 1.42 -7.13
C VAL A 207 3.24 0.66 -8.45
N LEU A 208 2.39 0.93 -9.45
CA LEU A 208 2.55 0.37 -10.79
C LEU A 208 3.88 0.79 -11.42
N ALA A 209 4.24 2.08 -11.32
CA ALA A 209 5.53 2.56 -11.81
C ALA A 209 6.69 1.77 -11.17
N GLY A 210 6.64 1.50 -9.86
CA GLY A 210 7.63 0.69 -9.17
C GLY A 210 7.69 -0.76 -9.64
N ALA A 211 6.54 -1.42 -9.81
CA ALA A 211 6.49 -2.79 -10.29
C ALA A 211 7.00 -2.91 -11.74
N MET A 212 6.68 -1.93 -12.59
CA MET A 212 7.13 -1.89 -13.99
C MET A 212 8.64 -1.69 -14.13
N LEU A 213 9.37 -1.18 -13.13
CA LEU A 213 10.84 -1.10 -13.13
C LEU A 213 11.51 -2.46 -13.23
N TRP A 214 10.78 -3.56 -12.94
CA TRP A 214 11.33 -4.90 -13.17
C TRP A 214 11.61 -5.18 -14.66
N ILE A 215 10.85 -4.59 -15.58
CA ILE A 215 11.03 -4.82 -17.03
C ILE A 215 12.37 -4.25 -17.53
N PRO A 216 12.67 -2.94 -17.37
CA PRO A 216 13.97 -2.41 -17.78
C PRO A 216 15.12 -3.07 -17.01
N TYR A 217 14.93 -3.42 -15.73
CA TYR A 217 15.93 -4.19 -15.00
C TYR A 217 16.21 -5.56 -15.68
N ALA A 218 15.17 -6.31 -16.02
CA ALA A 218 15.30 -7.64 -16.65
C ALA A 218 15.91 -7.57 -18.06
N VAL A 219 15.60 -6.52 -18.84
CA VAL A 219 16.08 -6.34 -20.20
C VAL A 219 17.53 -5.85 -20.25
N TRP A 220 17.86 -4.81 -19.51
CA TRP A 220 19.14 -4.13 -19.66
C TRP A 220 20.18 -4.52 -18.61
N TRP A 221 19.78 -4.82 -17.39
CA TRP A 221 20.70 -5.13 -16.31
C TRP A 221 20.90 -6.63 -16.11
N GLU A 222 19.82 -7.38 -15.89
CA GLU A 222 19.87 -8.84 -15.74
C GLU A 222 20.16 -9.52 -17.06
N ARG A 223 19.73 -8.91 -18.19
CA ARG A 223 19.79 -9.47 -19.55
C ARG A 223 19.09 -10.83 -19.65
N GLY A 224 18.07 -11.03 -18.84
CA GLY A 224 17.27 -12.25 -18.79
C GLY A 224 16.03 -12.22 -19.70
N ALA A 225 15.74 -11.07 -20.33
CA ALA A 225 14.62 -10.89 -21.26
C ALA A 225 15.03 -10.01 -22.44
N SER A 226 14.42 -10.26 -23.62
CA SER A 226 14.61 -9.39 -24.80
C SER A 226 13.74 -8.14 -24.68
N LEU A 227 14.12 -7.06 -25.38
CA LEU A 227 13.31 -5.83 -25.47
C LEU A 227 11.92 -6.12 -26.03
N ARG A 228 11.82 -7.00 -27.03
CA ARG A 228 10.53 -7.44 -27.58
C ARG A 228 9.64 -8.10 -26.54
N ALA A 229 10.19 -9.03 -25.76
CA ALA A 229 9.45 -9.67 -24.66
C ALA A 229 9.00 -8.64 -23.61
N GLY A 230 9.83 -7.63 -23.31
CA GLY A 230 9.45 -6.51 -22.44
C GLY A 230 8.26 -5.73 -22.98
N ILE A 231 8.31 -5.30 -24.24
CA ILE A 231 7.22 -4.55 -24.89
C ILE A 231 5.93 -5.38 -24.95
N GLU A 232 6.00 -6.64 -25.36
CA GLU A 232 4.84 -7.54 -25.40
C GLU A 232 4.24 -7.75 -24.01
N THR A 233 5.08 -7.83 -22.96
CA THR A 233 4.59 -7.92 -21.57
C THR A 233 3.88 -6.64 -21.18
N ILE A 234 4.44 -5.46 -21.44
CA ILE A 234 3.78 -4.18 -21.19
C ILE A 234 2.41 -4.13 -21.87
N ALA A 235 2.33 -4.52 -23.14
CA ALA A 235 1.08 -4.50 -23.89
C ALA A 235 0.01 -5.41 -23.25
N ARG A 236 0.36 -6.65 -22.85
CA ARG A 236 -0.56 -7.58 -22.20
C ARG A 236 -1.03 -7.06 -20.84
N LEU A 237 -0.09 -6.57 -20.00
CA LEU A 237 -0.40 -5.97 -18.70
C LEU A 237 -1.34 -4.77 -18.88
N ALA A 238 -1.04 -3.86 -19.80
CA ALA A 238 -1.84 -2.67 -20.05
C ALA A 238 -3.24 -3.03 -20.56
N ALA A 239 -3.35 -3.95 -21.53
CA ALA A 239 -4.64 -4.34 -22.10
C ALA A 239 -5.58 -4.95 -21.05
N LEU A 240 -5.10 -5.93 -20.27
CA LEU A 240 -5.94 -6.56 -19.24
C LEU A 240 -6.22 -5.62 -18.07
N THR A 241 -5.24 -4.81 -17.65
CA THR A 241 -5.47 -3.80 -16.60
C THR A 241 -6.50 -2.78 -17.05
N LEU A 242 -6.38 -2.23 -18.26
CA LEU A 242 -7.36 -1.28 -18.77
C LEU A 242 -8.76 -1.92 -18.84
N ALA A 243 -8.88 -3.13 -19.35
CA ALA A 243 -10.17 -3.82 -19.41
C ALA A 243 -10.82 -3.99 -18.03
N THR A 244 -10.05 -4.37 -17.01
CA THR A 244 -10.55 -4.56 -15.65
C THR A 244 -10.80 -3.25 -14.89
N GLN A 245 -10.24 -2.12 -15.33
CA GLN A 245 -10.41 -0.80 -14.72
C GLN A 245 -11.52 0.04 -15.38
N LEU A 246 -12.02 -0.35 -16.56
CA LEU A 246 -12.98 0.44 -17.32
C LEU A 246 -14.21 0.86 -16.52
N TRP A 247 -14.74 -0.01 -15.66
CA TRP A 247 -15.96 0.25 -14.89
C TRP A 247 -15.85 1.49 -14.01
N TRP A 248 -14.75 1.67 -13.29
CA TRP A 248 -14.58 2.85 -12.44
C TRP A 248 -13.97 4.03 -13.20
N LEU A 249 -13.13 3.82 -14.21
CA LEU A 249 -12.59 4.89 -15.05
C LEU A 249 -13.72 5.63 -15.79
N MET A 250 -14.69 4.90 -16.36
CA MET A 250 -15.84 5.50 -17.02
C MET A 250 -16.70 6.26 -16.01
N ALA A 251 -16.94 5.69 -14.86
CA ALA A 251 -17.71 6.33 -13.82
C ALA A 251 -17.02 7.58 -13.25
N TYR A 252 -15.68 7.58 -13.11
CA TYR A 252 -14.90 8.78 -12.77
C TYR A 252 -14.98 9.86 -13.84
N ARG A 253 -14.98 9.48 -15.12
CA ARG A 253 -15.16 10.43 -16.22
C ARG A 253 -16.50 11.16 -16.11
N VAL A 254 -17.59 10.42 -15.88
CA VAL A 254 -18.92 10.99 -15.67
C VAL A 254 -18.94 11.83 -14.39
N GLY A 255 -18.42 11.31 -13.29
CA GLY A 255 -18.34 12.02 -12.02
C GLY A 255 -17.56 13.33 -12.11
N GLY A 256 -16.51 13.38 -12.93
CA GLY A 256 -15.73 14.60 -13.18
C GLY A 256 -16.48 15.67 -13.96
N GLN A 257 -17.51 15.31 -14.72
CA GLN A 257 -18.34 16.26 -15.47
C GLN A 257 -19.51 16.80 -14.65
N TYR A 258 -20.12 15.99 -13.79
CA TYR A 258 -21.37 16.31 -13.09
C TYR A 258 -21.21 16.38 -11.56
N GLY A 259 -20.08 15.94 -11.02
CA GLY A 259 -19.80 15.96 -9.58
C GLY A 259 -19.12 17.24 -9.14
N LEU A 260 -18.93 17.39 -7.82
CA LEU A 260 -18.17 18.48 -7.25
C LEU A 260 -16.68 18.40 -7.69
N PRO A 261 -16.01 19.53 -7.94
CA PRO A 261 -14.60 19.57 -8.33
C PRO A 261 -13.70 19.27 -7.12
N ILE A 262 -13.77 18.05 -6.60
CA ILE A 262 -13.15 17.62 -5.33
C ILE A 262 -11.65 17.94 -5.26
N LEU A 263 -10.94 17.87 -6.39
CA LEU A 263 -9.51 18.17 -6.43
C LEU A 263 -9.18 19.64 -6.14
N GLN A 264 -10.16 20.55 -6.33
CA GLN A 264 -9.99 21.99 -6.08
C GLN A 264 -10.29 22.37 -4.63
N VAL A 265 -11.10 21.56 -3.93
CA VAL A 265 -11.54 21.83 -2.56
C VAL A 265 -10.86 20.95 -1.50
N THR A 266 -9.93 20.09 -1.93
CA THR A 266 -9.11 19.28 -1.05
C THR A 266 -7.68 19.84 -0.94
N GLU A 267 -6.75 19.03 -0.44
CA GLU A 267 -5.37 19.47 -0.14
C GLU A 267 -4.66 20.01 -1.39
N THR A 268 -3.89 21.08 -1.21
CA THR A 268 -3.02 21.65 -2.23
C THR A 268 -1.70 20.89 -2.37
N VAL A 269 -1.00 21.05 -3.48
CA VAL A 269 0.38 20.52 -3.66
C VAL A 269 1.28 20.97 -2.51
N ARG A 270 1.15 22.23 -2.08
CA ARG A 270 1.95 22.78 -0.98
C ARG A 270 1.70 22.06 0.34
N GLN A 271 0.44 21.83 0.71
CA GLN A 271 0.08 21.13 1.95
C GLN A 271 0.58 19.70 1.96
N THR A 272 0.47 18.98 0.84
CA THR A 272 0.86 17.57 0.75
C THR A 272 2.37 17.37 0.67
N SER A 273 3.13 18.38 0.23
CA SER A 273 4.58 18.26 0.00
C SER A 273 5.46 18.79 1.13
N VAL A 274 4.89 19.58 2.08
CA VAL A 274 5.66 20.24 3.13
C VAL A 274 6.47 19.28 4.01
N SER A 275 6.00 18.07 4.19
CA SER A 275 6.62 17.03 5.03
C SER A 275 7.38 15.96 4.24
N THR A 276 7.41 16.04 2.90
CA THR A 276 8.01 14.98 2.04
C THR A 276 9.51 15.17 1.82
N SER A 277 10.26 15.53 2.87
CA SER A 277 11.73 15.57 2.75
C SER A 277 12.30 14.18 2.50
N ALA A 278 13.45 14.10 1.84
CA ALA A 278 14.11 12.82 1.54
C ALA A 278 14.41 12.00 2.80
N ILE A 279 14.72 12.69 3.90
CA ILE A 279 15.03 12.07 5.20
C ILE A 279 13.76 11.44 5.80
N GLU A 280 12.63 12.14 5.77
CA GLU A 280 11.36 11.62 6.27
C GLU A 280 10.85 10.45 5.44
N VAL A 281 10.94 10.58 4.11
CA VAL A 281 10.56 9.49 3.18
C VAL A 281 11.45 8.26 3.37
N PHE A 282 12.76 8.46 3.59
CA PHE A 282 13.70 7.36 3.81
C PHE A 282 13.38 6.54 5.06
N ARG A 283 12.93 7.16 6.14
CA ARG A 283 12.48 6.45 7.35
C ARG A 283 11.02 5.99 7.29
N GLY A 284 10.36 6.07 6.11
CA GLY A 284 9.01 5.59 5.86
C GLY A 284 7.90 6.54 6.31
N LEU A 285 8.22 7.80 6.60
CA LEU A 285 7.27 8.85 6.98
C LEU A 285 7.10 9.87 5.84
N GLY A 286 6.78 11.13 6.17
CA GLY A 286 6.63 12.21 5.18
C GLY A 286 5.19 12.41 4.70
N TYR A 287 4.22 11.66 5.22
CA TYR A 287 2.80 11.88 4.94
C TYR A 287 2.29 13.05 5.79
N TRP A 288 1.79 14.10 5.16
CA TRP A 288 1.39 15.35 5.81
C TRP A 288 0.41 15.16 6.97
N PHE A 289 -0.51 14.21 6.86
CA PHE A 289 -1.48 13.89 7.92
C PHE A 289 -0.79 13.40 9.21
N PHE A 290 0.37 12.76 9.09
CA PHE A 290 1.15 12.30 10.24
C PHE A 290 1.65 13.44 11.12
N TYR A 291 1.93 14.60 10.51
CA TYR A 291 2.46 15.80 11.21
C TYR A 291 1.36 16.81 11.51
N GLY A 292 0.17 16.62 10.99
CA GLY A 292 -0.94 17.54 11.11
C GLY A 292 -1.57 17.54 12.49
N GLY A 293 -2.25 18.63 12.79
CA GLY A 293 -3.00 18.84 14.01
C GLY A 293 -4.02 19.96 13.86
N ASP A 294 -4.84 20.14 14.88
CA ASP A 294 -5.81 21.21 15.01
C ASP A 294 -5.82 21.75 16.45
N ASN A 295 -6.83 22.54 16.80
CA ASN A 295 -6.97 23.15 18.13
C ASN A 295 -7.03 22.12 19.28
N GLN A 296 -7.30 20.84 18.99
CA GLN A 296 -7.30 19.76 19.98
C GLN A 296 -5.95 19.01 20.04
N GLY A 297 -4.97 19.43 19.26
CA GLY A 297 -3.64 18.83 19.18
C GLY A 297 -3.39 17.97 17.92
N PRO A 298 -2.31 17.18 17.93
CA PRO A 298 -1.93 16.33 16.80
C PRO A 298 -3.05 15.35 16.43
N TRP A 299 -3.28 15.16 15.12
CA TRP A 299 -4.29 14.21 14.64
C TRP A 299 -3.97 12.76 15.04
N LEU A 300 -2.71 12.37 15.03
CA LEU A 300 -2.24 11.06 15.45
C LEU A 300 -1.55 11.15 16.84
N LYS A 301 -2.29 11.66 17.85
CA LYS A 301 -1.78 12.00 19.18
C LYS A 301 -1.04 10.85 19.87
N GLY A 302 -1.48 9.61 19.68
CA GLY A 302 -0.92 8.47 20.40
C GLY A 302 0.52 8.11 19.99
N PHE A 303 0.89 8.29 18.74
CA PHE A 303 2.20 7.82 18.26
C PHE A 303 2.97 8.78 17.34
N ALA A 304 2.34 9.78 16.70
CA ALA A 304 3.07 10.70 15.84
C ALA A 304 4.03 11.64 16.60
N PRO A 305 3.65 12.25 17.72
CA PRO A 305 4.57 13.12 18.47
C PRO A 305 5.88 12.42 18.91
N PRO A 306 5.89 11.18 19.40
CA PRO A 306 7.14 10.49 19.73
C PRO A 306 8.12 10.39 18.56
N PHE A 307 7.64 10.20 17.31
CA PHE A 307 8.51 10.14 16.13
C PHE A 307 9.15 11.46 15.72
N THR A 308 8.61 12.58 16.21
CA THR A 308 9.09 13.94 15.92
C THR A 308 9.77 14.62 17.10
N GLN A 309 9.49 14.19 18.33
CA GLN A 309 9.94 14.85 19.56
C GLN A 309 10.91 14.01 20.40
N SER A 310 10.85 12.67 20.30
CA SER A 310 11.78 11.79 21.03
C SER A 310 13.04 11.54 20.22
N ILE A 311 14.19 12.01 20.72
CA ILE A 311 15.51 11.77 20.10
C ILE A 311 15.77 10.26 19.96
N ALA A 312 15.43 9.46 20.96
CA ALA A 312 15.62 8.03 20.95
C ALA A 312 14.80 7.35 19.82
N LEU A 313 13.51 7.68 19.71
CA LEU A 313 12.67 7.09 18.66
C LEU A 313 13.02 7.61 17.27
N LEU A 314 13.41 8.90 17.17
CA LEU A 314 13.95 9.45 15.95
C LEU A 314 15.17 8.63 15.48
N ALA A 315 16.15 8.40 16.35
CA ALA A 315 17.34 7.61 16.04
C ALA A 315 17.00 6.16 15.68
N VAL A 316 16.14 5.50 16.45
CA VAL A 316 15.71 4.12 16.23
C VAL A 316 14.96 3.97 14.89
N SER A 317 14.16 4.98 14.49
CA SER A 317 13.44 4.93 13.22
C SER A 317 14.34 4.91 11.98
N PHE A 318 15.61 5.34 12.10
CA PHE A 318 16.63 5.20 11.06
C PHE A 318 17.36 3.87 11.13
N ALA A 319 17.35 3.17 12.25
CA ALA A 319 18.17 1.97 12.43
C ALA A 319 17.83 0.85 11.45
N ALA A 320 16.54 0.56 11.23
CA ALA A 320 16.12 -0.47 10.29
C ALA A 320 16.45 -0.10 8.82
N PRO A 321 16.11 1.11 8.31
CA PRO A 321 16.52 1.55 6.98
C PRO A 321 18.02 1.49 6.74
N LEU A 322 18.84 2.01 7.69
CA LEU A 322 20.29 2.02 7.57
C LEU A 322 20.88 0.60 7.63
N ALA A 323 20.36 -0.27 8.51
CA ALA A 323 20.78 -1.66 8.57
C ALA A 323 20.46 -2.40 7.25
N CYS A 324 19.28 -2.16 6.66
CA CYS A 324 18.90 -2.72 5.36
C CYS A 324 19.83 -2.24 4.23
N LEU A 325 20.19 -0.95 4.21
CA LEU A 325 21.17 -0.42 3.25
C LEU A 325 22.55 -1.05 3.44
N ALA A 326 23.04 -1.11 4.68
CA ALA A 326 24.35 -1.70 4.99
C ALA A 326 24.40 -3.16 4.58
N LEU A 327 23.38 -3.95 4.90
CA LEU A 327 23.26 -5.34 4.48
C LEU A 327 23.21 -5.47 2.95
N GLY A 328 22.44 -4.62 2.28
CA GLY A 328 22.33 -4.59 0.83
C GLY A 328 23.66 -4.24 0.15
N TRP A 329 24.46 -3.37 0.75
CA TRP A 329 25.80 -3.01 0.25
C TRP A 329 26.75 -4.21 0.17
N TRP A 330 26.70 -5.08 1.18
CA TRP A 330 27.51 -6.29 1.23
C TRP A 330 27.00 -7.42 0.32
N SER A 331 25.77 -7.31 -0.16
CA SER A 331 25.17 -8.29 -1.08
C SER A 331 25.77 -8.13 -2.48
N ARG A 332 26.21 -9.24 -3.08
CA ARG A 332 26.61 -9.32 -4.49
C ARG A 332 25.52 -9.90 -5.39
N LEU A 333 24.29 -10.02 -4.87
CA LEU A 333 23.17 -10.55 -5.62
C LEU A 333 22.72 -9.56 -6.71
N ARG A 334 22.39 -10.06 -7.89
CA ARG A 334 22.06 -9.23 -9.07
C ARG A 334 20.83 -8.36 -8.82
N GLU A 335 19.84 -8.92 -8.14
CA GLU A 335 18.55 -8.26 -7.84
C GLU A 335 18.69 -7.02 -6.94
N ARG A 336 19.85 -6.85 -6.28
CA ARG A 336 20.17 -5.64 -5.53
C ARG A 336 19.95 -4.38 -6.35
N ALA A 337 20.32 -4.39 -7.63
CA ALA A 337 20.18 -3.23 -8.50
C ALA A 337 18.71 -2.81 -8.68
N PHE A 338 17.78 -3.76 -8.77
CA PHE A 338 16.36 -3.48 -8.82
C PHE A 338 15.86 -2.79 -7.54
N PHE A 339 16.25 -3.29 -6.36
CA PHE A 339 15.84 -2.70 -5.09
C PHE A 339 16.46 -1.32 -4.84
N VAL A 340 17.70 -1.10 -5.29
CA VAL A 340 18.31 0.24 -5.29
C VAL A 340 17.55 1.18 -6.22
N ALA A 341 17.18 0.73 -7.42
CA ALA A 341 16.38 1.54 -8.35
C ALA A 341 15.02 1.91 -7.74
N LEU A 342 14.35 1.00 -7.03
CA LEU A 342 13.11 1.31 -6.30
C LEU A 342 13.31 2.41 -5.26
N ILE A 343 14.39 2.37 -4.47
CA ILE A 343 14.68 3.39 -3.47
C ILE A 343 14.92 4.74 -4.15
N VAL A 344 15.77 4.76 -5.17
CA VAL A 344 16.12 6.02 -5.89
C VAL A 344 14.87 6.62 -6.54
N VAL A 345 14.13 5.83 -7.32
CA VAL A 345 12.91 6.29 -7.98
C VAL A 345 11.85 6.70 -6.96
N GLY A 346 11.67 5.92 -5.90
CA GLY A 346 10.74 6.24 -4.82
C GLY A 346 11.07 7.55 -4.11
N LEU A 347 12.35 7.81 -3.79
CA LEU A 347 12.80 9.07 -3.23
C LEU A 347 12.57 10.23 -4.19
N LEU A 348 12.99 10.11 -5.45
CA LEU A 348 12.83 11.15 -6.46
C LEU A 348 11.35 11.53 -6.66
N LEU A 349 10.48 10.53 -6.81
CA LEU A 349 9.05 10.76 -6.97
C LEU A 349 8.41 11.35 -5.71
N SER A 350 8.77 10.86 -4.53
CA SER A 350 8.19 11.35 -3.27
C SER A 350 8.56 12.81 -3.00
N THR A 351 9.78 13.21 -3.33
CA THR A 351 10.33 14.54 -3.02
C THR A 351 10.18 15.55 -4.13
N VAL A 352 9.60 15.18 -5.26
CA VAL A 352 9.51 16.04 -6.46
C VAL A 352 8.91 17.42 -6.17
N ALA A 353 7.91 17.48 -5.30
CA ALA A 353 7.21 18.69 -4.93
C ALA A 353 7.66 19.30 -3.58
N PHE A 354 8.68 18.72 -2.92
CA PHE A 354 9.16 19.19 -1.62
C PHE A 354 9.67 20.61 -1.64
N GLY A 355 9.48 21.31 -0.52
CA GLY A 355 9.82 22.71 -0.33
C GLY A 355 8.62 23.64 -0.55
N THR A 356 8.59 24.73 0.24
CA THR A 356 7.51 25.73 0.16
C THR A 356 7.98 27.01 -0.48
N THR A 357 9.20 27.43 -0.22
CA THR A 357 9.84 28.65 -0.75
C THR A 357 10.95 28.30 -1.74
N ASP A 358 11.79 27.30 -1.41
CA ASP A 358 12.98 26.93 -2.16
C ASP A 358 12.76 25.59 -2.89
N ARG A 359 11.78 25.56 -3.77
CA ARG A 359 11.50 24.38 -4.57
C ARG A 359 12.55 24.15 -5.65
N SER A 360 12.82 22.87 -5.91
CA SER A 360 13.63 22.48 -7.07
C SER A 360 12.94 22.95 -8.38
N LEU A 361 13.72 23.06 -9.45
CA LEU A 361 13.19 23.37 -10.78
C LEU A 361 12.09 22.36 -11.18
N VAL A 362 12.30 21.08 -10.91
CA VAL A 362 11.32 20.01 -11.19
C VAL A 362 10.04 20.20 -10.36
N GLY A 363 10.17 20.60 -9.09
CA GLY A 363 9.03 20.91 -8.21
C GLY A 363 8.21 22.09 -8.69
N THR A 364 8.87 23.14 -9.20
CA THR A 364 8.21 24.31 -9.78
C THR A 364 7.45 23.95 -11.06
N VAL A 365 8.05 23.13 -11.92
CA VAL A 365 7.39 22.59 -13.12
C VAL A 365 6.19 21.74 -12.75
N PHE A 366 6.35 20.83 -11.78
CA PHE A 366 5.26 19.97 -11.30
C PHE A 366 4.08 20.81 -10.77
N GLU A 367 4.34 21.82 -9.95
CA GLU A 367 3.29 22.71 -9.44
C GLU A 367 2.60 23.48 -10.58
N SER A 368 3.37 24.02 -11.54
CA SER A 368 2.81 24.73 -12.70
C SER A 368 1.90 23.81 -13.53
N LEU A 369 2.32 22.58 -13.77
CA LEU A 369 1.52 21.58 -14.49
C LEU A 369 0.28 21.17 -13.70
N SER A 370 0.37 21.06 -12.37
CA SER A 370 -0.76 20.68 -11.52
C SER A 370 -1.87 21.74 -11.53
N ARG A 371 -1.53 23.00 -11.71
CA ARG A 371 -2.52 24.09 -11.88
C ARG A 371 -3.25 24.05 -13.22
N LYS A 372 -2.64 23.44 -14.24
CA LYS A 372 -3.18 23.35 -15.61
C LYS A 372 -3.87 22.02 -15.91
N SER A 373 -3.58 20.98 -15.14
CA SER A 373 -4.05 19.63 -15.41
C SER A 373 -4.57 18.93 -14.15
N GLY A 374 -5.86 18.58 -14.13
CA GLY A 374 -6.46 17.79 -13.06
C GLY A 374 -5.80 16.42 -12.90
N LEU A 375 -5.27 15.83 -13.99
CA LEU A 375 -4.53 14.57 -13.93
C LEU A 375 -3.23 14.76 -13.11
N VAL A 376 -2.44 15.80 -13.37
CA VAL A 376 -1.22 16.09 -12.61
C VAL A 376 -1.57 16.46 -11.17
N LEU A 377 -2.63 17.25 -10.97
CA LEU A 377 -3.12 17.60 -9.64
C LEU A 377 -3.54 16.36 -8.83
N SER A 378 -4.09 15.34 -9.48
CA SER A 378 -4.44 14.09 -8.80
C SER A 378 -3.22 13.36 -8.21
N LEU A 379 -2.02 13.61 -8.73
CA LEU A 379 -0.75 13.06 -8.26
C LEU A 379 -0.06 13.89 -7.16
N ARG A 380 -0.70 14.94 -6.64
CA ARG A 380 -0.13 15.88 -5.66
C ARG A 380 0.40 15.23 -4.38
N ASN A 381 -0.17 14.11 -3.97
CA ASN A 381 0.29 13.32 -2.81
C ASN A 381 1.47 12.43 -3.21
N THR A 382 2.60 13.04 -3.56
CA THR A 382 3.81 12.35 -4.06
C THR A 382 4.44 11.41 -3.02
N GLN A 383 4.22 11.65 -1.73
CA GLN A 383 4.65 10.78 -0.63
C GLN A 383 4.22 9.31 -0.80
N ARG A 384 3.15 9.06 -1.54
CA ARG A 384 2.67 7.69 -1.82
C ARG A 384 3.71 6.82 -2.55
N ALA A 385 4.66 7.45 -3.25
CA ALA A 385 5.81 6.75 -3.83
C ALA A 385 6.80 6.21 -2.78
N ALA A 386 6.70 6.63 -1.51
CA ALA A 386 7.51 6.07 -0.41
C ALA A 386 7.27 4.56 -0.19
N ALA A 387 6.16 4.01 -0.68
CA ALA A 387 5.94 2.57 -0.75
C ALA A 387 7.08 1.83 -1.48
N LEU A 388 7.63 2.45 -2.54
CA LEU A 388 8.77 1.92 -3.31
C LEU A 388 10.05 1.91 -2.45
N VAL A 389 10.26 2.97 -1.68
CA VAL A 389 11.42 3.08 -0.77
C VAL A 389 11.35 1.99 0.29
N ALA A 390 10.19 1.82 0.93
CA ALA A 390 9.98 0.80 1.94
C ALA A 390 10.23 -0.62 1.40
N PHE A 391 9.70 -0.93 0.21
CA PHE A 391 9.89 -2.24 -0.42
C PHE A 391 11.35 -2.44 -0.90
N GLY A 392 11.97 -1.39 -1.42
CA GLY A 392 13.38 -1.38 -1.80
C GLY A 392 14.31 -1.68 -0.63
N LEU A 393 14.11 -1.01 0.51
CA LEU A 393 14.87 -1.23 1.75
C LEU A 393 14.68 -2.65 2.29
N ALA A 394 13.43 -3.12 2.39
CA ALA A 394 13.14 -4.49 2.83
C ALA A 394 13.80 -5.54 1.92
N GLY A 395 13.79 -5.30 0.59
CA GLY A 395 14.47 -6.15 -0.37
C GLY A 395 15.98 -6.16 -0.23
N LEU A 396 16.61 -5.00 -0.01
CA LEU A 396 18.05 -4.92 0.27
C LEU A 396 18.43 -5.65 1.56
N GLY A 397 17.66 -5.46 2.62
CA GLY A 397 17.85 -6.17 3.89
C GLY A 397 17.78 -7.68 3.71
N ALA A 398 16.73 -8.17 3.03
CA ALA A 398 16.56 -9.60 2.76
C ALA A 398 17.67 -10.16 1.86
N ALA A 399 18.09 -9.43 0.81
CA ALA A 399 19.20 -9.82 -0.05
C ALA A 399 20.53 -9.94 0.71
N GLY A 400 20.82 -8.94 1.57
CA GLY A 400 22.00 -8.95 2.41
C GLY A 400 22.02 -10.10 3.41
N LEU A 401 20.89 -10.36 4.07
CA LEU A 401 20.76 -11.49 5.00
C LEU A 401 20.93 -12.83 4.30
N ALA A 402 20.34 -13.02 3.12
CA ALA A 402 20.49 -14.24 2.33
C ALA A 402 21.97 -14.46 1.94
N ALA A 403 22.67 -13.39 1.53
CA ALA A 403 24.09 -13.44 1.18
C ALA A 403 24.98 -13.74 2.39
N LEU A 404 24.71 -13.12 3.55
CA LEU A 404 25.47 -13.37 4.79
C LEU A 404 25.27 -14.80 5.30
N ARG A 405 24.03 -15.29 5.32
CA ARG A 405 23.74 -16.66 5.75
C ARG A 405 24.37 -17.72 4.86
N GLY A 406 24.54 -17.41 3.57
CA GLY A 406 25.29 -18.29 2.66
C GLY A 406 26.79 -18.35 2.94
N ARG A 407 27.35 -17.35 3.66
CA ARG A 407 28.79 -17.29 4.04
C ARG A 407 29.02 -17.70 5.49
N ASP A 408 28.27 -17.13 6.43
CA ASP A 408 28.35 -17.36 7.85
C ASP A 408 26.95 -17.27 8.51
N LEU A 409 26.49 -18.36 9.08
CA LEU A 409 25.21 -18.44 9.76
C LEU A 409 25.12 -17.55 11.01
N ARG A 410 26.25 -17.34 11.72
CA ARG A 410 26.27 -16.51 12.93
C ARG A 410 26.09 -15.04 12.57
N LEU A 411 26.84 -14.55 11.58
CA LEU A 411 26.70 -13.19 11.06
C LEU A 411 25.31 -12.96 10.47
N GLY A 412 24.76 -13.92 9.73
CA GLY A 412 23.42 -13.84 9.21
C GLY A 412 22.32 -13.79 10.30
N ARG A 413 22.52 -14.51 11.40
CA ARG A 413 21.62 -14.44 12.58
C ARG A 413 21.74 -13.09 13.29
N ALA A 414 22.94 -12.61 13.53
CA ALA A 414 23.18 -11.31 14.14
C ALA A 414 22.55 -10.18 13.33
N GLY A 415 22.76 -10.17 12.01
CA GLY A 415 22.12 -9.20 11.12
C GLY A 415 20.58 -9.25 11.15
N ALA A 416 20.01 -10.46 11.18
CA ALA A 416 18.55 -10.62 11.31
C ALA A 416 18.05 -10.06 12.64
N VAL A 417 18.73 -10.33 13.75
CA VAL A 417 18.36 -9.81 15.07
C VAL A 417 18.41 -8.29 15.09
N VAL A 418 19.47 -7.68 14.55
CA VAL A 418 19.60 -6.21 14.49
C VAL A 418 18.46 -5.58 13.71
N VAL A 419 18.15 -6.09 12.51
CA VAL A 419 17.07 -5.55 11.67
C VAL A 419 15.71 -5.73 12.32
N LEU A 420 15.43 -6.91 12.88
CA LEU A 420 14.17 -7.18 13.58
C LEU A 420 14.02 -6.34 14.83
N ALA A 421 15.07 -6.23 15.65
CA ALA A 421 15.06 -5.39 16.85
C ALA A 421 14.78 -3.92 16.48
N ALA A 422 15.43 -3.39 15.46
CA ALA A 422 15.19 -2.03 14.97
C ALA A 422 13.74 -1.83 14.48
N ALA A 423 13.20 -2.77 13.71
CA ALA A 423 11.82 -2.71 13.23
C ALA A 423 10.81 -2.77 14.40
N VAL A 424 11.00 -3.72 15.34
CA VAL A 424 10.13 -3.88 16.51
C VAL A 424 10.20 -2.66 17.43
N LEU A 425 11.39 -2.14 17.71
CA LEU A 425 11.57 -0.95 18.54
C LEU A 425 10.93 0.29 17.92
N THR A 426 10.98 0.42 16.59
CA THR A 426 10.28 1.50 15.89
C THR A 426 8.76 1.43 16.12
N PHE A 427 8.19 0.23 16.18
CA PHE A 427 6.77 0.02 16.43
C PHE A 427 6.38 -0.08 17.92
N ALA A 428 7.34 -0.10 18.84
CA ALA A 428 7.05 -0.26 20.25
C ALA A 428 6.16 0.87 20.81
N SER A 429 6.40 2.12 20.41
CA SER A 429 5.58 3.25 20.80
C SER A 429 4.14 3.17 20.25
N PRO A 430 3.91 2.94 18.94
CA PRO A 430 2.58 2.68 18.41
C PRO A 430 1.85 1.52 19.08
N TRP A 431 2.54 0.44 19.40
CA TRP A 431 1.91 -0.71 20.07
C TRP A 431 1.54 -0.42 21.53
N SER A 432 2.35 0.34 22.26
CA SER A 432 2.06 0.71 23.65
C SER A 432 0.98 1.77 23.78
N SER A 433 0.89 2.71 22.84
CA SER A 433 -0.11 3.79 22.83
C SER A 433 -1.42 3.39 22.11
N GLY A 434 -1.49 2.15 21.59
CA GLY A 434 -2.55 1.69 20.72
C GLY A 434 -2.31 2.08 19.27
N LEU A 435 -2.29 1.07 18.39
CA LEU A 435 -2.09 1.26 16.95
C LEU A 435 -3.21 2.10 16.29
N LEU A 436 -4.32 2.24 17.01
CA LEU A 436 -5.50 2.99 16.61
C LEU A 436 -5.76 4.08 17.65
N PRO A 437 -5.44 5.36 17.35
CA PRO A 437 -5.56 6.46 18.33
C PRO A 437 -7.01 6.72 18.73
N ASP A 438 -7.22 6.96 20.03
CA ASP A 438 -8.54 7.16 20.64
C ASP A 438 -9.36 8.28 20.01
N ARG A 439 -8.72 9.34 19.55
CA ARG A 439 -9.36 10.51 18.97
C ARG A 439 -10.31 10.19 17.80
N TYR A 440 -9.98 9.17 17.01
CA TYR A 440 -10.77 8.75 15.86
C TYR A 440 -11.60 7.50 16.12
N GLN A 441 -11.64 7.04 17.36
CA GLN A 441 -12.43 5.88 17.71
C GLN A 441 -13.84 6.27 18.12
N ARG A 442 -14.77 5.44 17.73
CA ARG A 442 -16.19 5.58 18.01
C ARG A 442 -16.73 4.30 18.59
N PRO A 443 -17.74 4.36 19.48
CA PRO A 443 -18.52 3.19 19.82
C PRO A 443 -19.07 2.55 18.54
N GLU A 444 -19.20 1.24 18.54
CA GLU A 444 -19.83 0.50 17.45
C GLU A 444 -21.32 0.84 17.36
N ASP A 445 -21.98 0.87 18.52
CA ASP A 445 -23.40 1.18 18.62
C ASP A 445 -23.67 2.66 18.30
N VAL A 446 -24.58 2.88 17.35
CA VAL A 446 -25.10 4.21 17.07
C VAL A 446 -26.00 4.64 18.22
N PRO A 447 -25.85 5.84 18.81
CA PRO A 447 -26.72 6.32 19.87
C PRO A 447 -28.20 6.29 19.47
N ARG A 448 -29.06 5.78 20.36
CA ARG A 448 -30.50 5.60 20.10
C ARG A 448 -31.17 6.84 19.53
N ALA A 449 -30.82 8.02 20.03
CA ALA A 449 -31.39 9.27 19.54
C ALA A 449 -31.19 9.48 18.03
N TRP A 450 -30.03 9.03 17.47
CA TRP A 450 -29.82 9.09 16.03
C TRP A 450 -30.63 8.04 15.27
N VAL A 451 -30.75 6.83 15.82
CA VAL A 451 -31.55 5.76 15.23
C VAL A 451 -33.03 6.15 15.21
N ASP A 452 -33.55 6.68 16.33
CA ASP A 452 -34.94 7.13 16.44
C ASP A 452 -35.24 8.32 15.50
N THR A 453 -34.29 9.26 15.41
CA THR A 453 -34.39 10.40 14.49
C THR A 453 -34.39 9.94 13.04
N ALA A 454 -33.53 9.00 12.67
CA ALA A 454 -33.51 8.44 11.31
C ALA A 454 -34.82 7.72 10.99
N ALA A 455 -35.32 6.91 11.92
CA ALA A 455 -36.61 6.21 11.76
C ALA A 455 -37.79 7.17 11.68
N TYR A 456 -37.75 8.30 12.36
CA TYR A 456 -38.78 9.37 12.23
C TYR A 456 -38.72 10.02 10.85
N LEU A 457 -37.48 10.41 10.40
CA LEU A 457 -37.31 11.06 9.11
C LEU A 457 -37.62 10.16 7.92
N ASP A 458 -37.51 8.85 8.06
CA ASP A 458 -37.84 7.89 7.00
C ASP A 458 -39.39 7.80 6.78
N ARG A 459 -40.20 8.21 7.77
CA ARG A 459 -41.64 8.25 7.69
C ARG A 459 -42.18 9.59 7.20
N VAL A 460 -41.36 10.62 7.17
CA VAL A 460 -41.78 11.98 6.79
C VAL A 460 -41.31 12.27 5.37
N ASP A 461 -42.23 12.57 4.48
CA ASP A 461 -41.89 13.06 3.15
C ASP A 461 -41.21 14.43 3.26
N GLY A 462 -39.94 14.49 2.93
CA GLY A 462 -39.20 15.74 3.00
C GLY A 462 -37.69 15.55 2.97
N ARG A 463 -37.00 16.66 3.16
CA ARG A 463 -35.54 16.70 3.27
C ARG A 463 -35.12 17.27 4.61
N ALA A 464 -34.24 16.59 5.30
CA ALA A 464 -33.69 17.09 6.56
C ALA A 464 -32.38 17.85 6.29
N MET A 465 -32.23 19.02 6.92
CA MET A 465 -31.00 19.75 6.98
C MET A 465 -30.42 19.59 8.37
N ILE A 466 -29.19 19.09 8.45
CA ILE A 466 -28.43 19.05 9.71
C ILE A 466 -27.71 20.38 9.85
N LEU A 467 -28.09 21.16 10.84
CA LEU A 467 -27.41 22.40 11.18
C LEU A 467 -26.23 22.09 12.12
N PRO A 468 -25.08 22.79 11.96
CA PRO A 468 -24.01 22.69 12.94
C PRO A 468 -24.52 23.16 14.32
N GLY A 469 -24.17 22.37 15.38
CA GLY A 469 -24.47 22.74 16.78
C GLY A 469 -23.52 23.80 17.31
#